data_c80caef86a65c931a84fc9f4e63c9caa
#
_entry.id   c80caef86a65c931a84fc9f4e63c9caa
#
_cell.length_a   1.000
_cell.length_b   1.000
_cell.length_c   1.000
_cell.angle_alpha   90.00
_cell.angle_beta   90.00
_cell.angle_gamma   90.00
#
_symmetry.space_group_name_H-M   'P 1'
#
loop_
_entity.id
_entity.type
_entity.pdbx_description
1 polymer ?
#
loop_
_entity_poly.entity_id
_entity_poly.type
_entity_poly.pdbx_seq_one_letter_code
_entity_poly.pdbx_strand_id
1 'polypeptide(L)'
;MVGTADVDAALEEFVLAVGRYPQSALVAGQVVRITETLPVPEAIDVESLAYSTLQGGAEFGGWLDERRRLGRPLPPPPVADPVLIDRDGDTLHLTLNRPERRNAYGTALRDALVEALRLPLLDDTVARVVLAGAGPSFCAGGDLDEFGHTPDTATAHLIRTRGGAGRLISRLADRTEVRLHGHCVGAGIEVPAFAHRIVAAPDTLFRLPEVTMGLIPGAGGTVSVPRRIGRWRALHLFVTGVALEAPRALEWGLIDEIAVPGE
;
A
#
# COMPACT_ATOMS: atom_id res chain seq x y z
N MET A 1 19.67 0.71 8.88
CA MET A 1 19.39 1.31 10.21
C MET A 1 18.54 2.54 10.00
N VAL A 2 17.58 2.79 10.91
CA VAL A 2 16.86 4.06 10.96
C VAL A 2 17.81 5.06 11.64
N GLY A 3 18.28 6.06 10.90
CA GLY A 3 19.16 7.08 11.48
C GLY A 3 18.35 8.02 12.39
N THR A 4 18.77 8.18 13.64
CA THR A 4 18.20 9.14 14.59
C THR A 4 19.32 9.87 15.34
N ALA A 5 19.10 11.12 15.70
CA ALA A 5 19.99 11.88 16.54
C ALA A 5 19.89 11.48 18.02
N ASP A 6 18.73 10.94 18.44
CA ASP A 6 18.45 10.49 19.80
C ASP A 6 17.92 9.05 19.76
N VAL A 7 18.78 8.09 20.12
CA VAL A 7 18.46 6.67 20.09
C VAL A 7 17.48 6.29 21.20
N ASP A 8 17.63 6.89 22.38
CA ASP A 8 16.80 6.53 23.54
C ASP A 8 15.37 7.00 23.32
N ALA A 9 15.17 8.24 22.85
CA ALA A 9 13.84 8.74 22.52
C ALA A 9 13.17 7.92 21.39
N ALA A 10 13.92 7.56 20.36
CA ALA A 10 13.39 6.73 19.27
C ALA A 10 13.03 5.31 19.74
N LEU A 11 13.80 4.75 20.67
CA LEU A 11 13.49 3.44 21.26
C LEU A 11 12.24 3.50 22.14
N GLU A 12 12.11 4.54 22.99
CA GLU A 12 10.91 4.75 23.79
C GLU A 12 9.66 4.90 22.94
N GLU A 13 9.71 5.70 21.87
CA GLU A 13 8.60 5.84 20.92
C GLU A 13 8.21 4.50 20.28
N PHE A 14 9.19 3.72 19.85
CA PHE A 14 8.95 2.40 19.25
C PHE A 14 8.33 1.44 20.28
N VAL A 15 8.84 1.39 21.51
CA VAL A 15 8.29 0.54 22.58
C VAL A 15 6.87 0.94 22.93
N LEU A 16 6.56 2.24 22.99
CA LEU A 16 5.19 2.73 23.20
C LEU A 16 4.26 2.34 22.04
N ALA A 17 4.72 2.42 20.80
CA ALA A 17 3.95 2.02 19.63
C ALA A 17 3.62 0.52 19.66
N VAL A 18 4.61 -0.34 19.97
CA VAL A 18 4.41 -1.79 20.18
C VAL A 18 3.42 -2.06 21.32
N GLY A 19 3.53 -1.33 22.44
CA GLY A 19 2.66 -1.50 23.60
C GLY A 19 1.19 -1.15 23.34
N ARG A 20 0.91 -0.28 22.36
CA ARG A 20 -0.47 0.09 21.99
C ARG A 20 -1.17 -0.98 21.13
N TYR A 21 -0.42 -1.65 20.25
CA TYR A 21 -0.93 -2.64 19.30
C TYR A 21 0.00 -3.87 19.26
N PRO A 22 0.13 -4.60 20.40
CA PRO A 22 1.12 -5.65 20.55
C PRO A 22 0.92 -6.84 19.62
N GLN A 23 -0.33 -7.19 19.29
CA GLN A 23 -0.61 -8.33 18.40
C GLN A 23 -0.21 -8.01 16.96
N SER A 24 -0.66 -6.87 16.42
CA SER A 24 -0.33 -6.48 15.05
C SER A 24 1.16 -6.14 14.89
N ALA A 25 1.79 -5.52 15.88
CA ALA A 25 3.24 -5.28 15.86
C ALA A 25 4.05 -6.59 15.86
N LEU A 26 3.67 -7.57 16.70
CA LEU A 26 4.30 -8.90 16.72
C LEU A 26 4.13 -9.62 15.39
N VAL A 27 2.90 -9.65 14.85
CA VAL A 27 2.60 -10.30 13.57
C VAL A 27 3.35 -9.62 12.43
N ALA A 28 3.43 -8.28 12.38
CA ALA A 28 4.25 -7.56 11.42
C ALA A 28 5.72 -8.03 11.45
N GLY A 29 6.32 -8.13 12.65
CA GLY A 29 7.67 -8.62 12.84
C GLY A 29 7.88 -10.08 12.41
N GLN A 30 6.88 -10.94 12.56
CA GLN A 30 6.92 -12.33 12.08
C GLN A 30 6.85 -12.38 10.56
N VAL A 31 5.88 -11.67 9.97
CA VAL A 31 5.63 -11.68 8.52
C VAL A 31 6.84 -11.17 7.74
N VAL A 32 7.43 -10.03 8.10
CA VAL A 32 8.58 -9.48 7.36
C VAL A 32 9.81 -10.41 7.40
N ARG A 33 9.94 -11.24 8.43
CA ARG A 33 11.01 -12.26 8.49
C ARG A 33 10.72 -13.46 7.61
N ILE A 34 9.48 -13.91 7.56
CA ILE A 34 9.06 -15.07 6.75
C ILE A 34 9.08 -14.70 5.26
N THR A 35 8.55 -13.52 4.90
CA THR A 35 8.39 -13.11 3.50
C THR A 35 9.68 -12.69 2.83
N GLU A 36 10.77 -12.46 3.58
CA GLU A 36 12.06 -12.01 3.05
C GLU A 36 12.65 -12.97 2.01
N THR A 37 12.52 -14.26 2.23
CA THR A 37 13.12 -15.33 1.38
C THR A 37 12.12 -16.01 0.46
N LEU A 38 10.82 -15.74 0.59
CA LEU A 38 9.80 -16.35 -0.24
C LEU A 38 9.69 -15.65 -1.61
N PRO A 39 9.34 -16.36 -2.69
CA PRO A 39 8.88 -15.71 -3.92
C PRO A 39 7.67 -14.80 -3.66
N VAL A 40 7.46 -13.78 -4.53
CA VAL A 40 6.41 -12.78 -4.32
C VAL A 40 5.01 -13.39 -4.14
N PRO A 41 4.57 -14.36 -4.97
CA PRO A 41 3.24 -14.93 -4.82
C PRO A 41 2.99 -15.56 -3.44
N GLU A 42 3.94 -16.38 -2.97
CA GLU A 42 3.85 -17.09 -1.68
C GLU A 42 3.98 -16.12 -0.51
N ALA A 43 4.80 -15.08 -0.66
CA ALA A 43 4.94 -14.02 0.34
C ALA A 43 3.63 -13.24 0.52
N ILE A 44 2.91 -12.92 -0.57
CA ILE A 44 1.58 -12.30 -0.53
C ILE A 44 0.54 -13.22 0.13
N ASP A 45 0.62 -14.54 -0.09
CA ASP A 45 -0.28 -15.49 0.58
C ASP A 45 -0.04 -15.49 2.09
N VAL A 46 1.21 -15.48 2.54
CA VAL A 46 1.57 -15.39 3.97
C VAL A 46 1.09 -14.06 4.57
N GLU A 47 1.32 -12.93 3.89
CA GLU A 47 0.78 -11.62 4.30
C GLU A 47 -0.73 -11.70 4.51
N SER A 48 -1.45 -12.23 3.52
CA SER A 48 -2.90 -12.28 3.55
C SER A 48 -3.47 -13.21 4.65
N LEU A 49 -2.80 -14.33 4.95
CA LEU A 49 -3.15 -15.20 6.08
C LEU A 49 -2.97 -14.46 7.40
N ALA A 50 -1.84 -13.77 7.59
CA ALA A 50 -1.56 -12.99 8.79
C ALA A 50 -2.54 -11.82 8.95
N TYR A 51 -2.84 -11.11 7.86
CA TYR A 51 -3.83 -10.04 7.84
C TYR A 51 -5.22 -10.56 8.24
N SER A 52 -5.65 -11.71 7.70
CA SER A 52 -6.92 -12.34 8.06
C SER A 52 -6.98 -12.76 9.52
N THR A 53 -5.87 -13.25 10.08
CA THR A 53 -5.77 -13.56 11.51
C THR A 53 -6.02 -12.30 12.36
N LEU A 54 -5.40 -11.18 12.00
CA LEU A 54 -5.57 -9.90 12.70
C LEU A 54 -6.97 -9.32 12.52
N GLN A 55 -7.62 -9.52 11.36
CA GLN A 55 -9.01 -9.10 11.15
C GLN A 55 -9.98 -9.75 12.13
N GLY A 56 -9.67 -10.94 12.64
CA GLY A 56 -10.42 -11.61 13.71
C GLY A 56 -9.97 -11.22 15.12
N GLY A 57 -8.98 -10.33 15.25
CA GLY A 57 -8.37 -9.96 16.53
C GLY A 57 -9.09 -8.80 17.24
N ALA A 58 -8.82 -8.69 18.55
CA ALA A 58 -9.45 -7.67 19.40
C ALA A 58 -8.97 -6.24 19.06
N GLU A 59 -7.71 -6.07 18.60
CA GLU A 59 -7.17 -4.74 18.24
C GLU A 59 -7.94 -4.15 17.05
N PHE A 60 -8.16 -4.91 15.99
CA PHE A 60 -8.96 -4.47 14.85
C PHE A 60 -10.44 -4.28 15.21
N GLY A 61 -11.01 -5.19 16.02
CA GLY A 61 -12.38 -5.04 16.54
C GLY A 61 -12.57 -3.73 17.30
N GLY A 62 -11.64 -3.40 18.19
CA GLY A 62 -11.65 -2.14 18.94
C GLY A 62 -11.54 -0.89 18.04
N TRP A 63 -10.70 -0.94 17.01
CA TRP A 63 -10.60 0.13 16.02
C TRP A 63 -11.90 0.31 15.23
N LEU A 64 -12.56 -0.78 14.81
CA LEU A 64 -13.88 -0.71 14.16
C LEU A 64 -14.95 -0.09 15.05
N ASP A 65 -14.97 -0.45 16.32
CA ASP A 65 -15.95 0.08 17.29
C ASP A 65 -15.73 1.57 17.52
N GLU A 66 -14.48 2.02 17.61
CA GLU A 66 -14.16 3.45 17.70
C GLU A 66 -14.61 4.20 16.45
N ARG A 67 -14.33 3.64 15.26
CA ARG A 67 -14.75 4.24 14.00
C ARG A 67 -16.27 4.37 13.89
N ARG A 68 -17.03 3.34 14.32
CA ARG A 68 -18.51 3.38 14.35
C ARG A 68 -19.03 4.46 15.28
N ARG A 69 -18.40 4.64 16.44
CA ARG A 69 -18.77 5.71 17.39
C ARG A 69 -18.56 7.11 16.82
N LEU A 70 -17.58 7.31 15.96
CA LEU A 70 -17.30 8.58 15.31
C LEU A 70 -18.33 8.96 14.22
N GLY A 71 -19.17 8.02 13.76
CA GLY A 71 -20.34 8.27 12.90
C GLY A 71 -20.01 9.02 11.61
N ARG A 72 -19.00 8.62 10.86
CA ARG A 72 -18.64 9.29 9.61
C ARG A 72 -19.67 9.02 8.53
N PRO A 73 -20.14 10.04 7.78
CA PRO A 73 -21.03 9.83 6.66
C PRO A 73 -20.33 9.02 5.56
N LEU A 74 -21.10 8.14 4.90
CA LEU A 74 -20.63 7.44 3.71
C LEU A 74 -20.35 8.49 2.61
N PRO A 75 -19.26 8.34 1.88
CA PRO A 75 -18.95 9.22 0.77
C PRO A 75 -19.92 9.00 -0.39
N PRO A 76 -20.05 9.99 -1.29
CA PRO A 76 -20.85 9.83 -2.49
C PRO A 76 -20.30 8.69 -3.36
N PRO A 77 -21.18 8.01 -4.13
CA PRO A 77 -20.75 7.01 -5.10
C PRO A 77 -19.81 7.65 -6.14
N PRO A 78 -18.89 6.85 -6.73
CA PRO A 78 -18.03 7.37 -7.79
C PRO A 78 -18.85 7.80 -9.00
N VAL A 79 -18.48 8.93 -9.59
CA VAL A 79 -19.15 9.51 -10.76
C VAL A 79 -18.45 9.23 -12.08
N ALA A 80 -17.28 8.59 -12.06
CA ALA A 80 -16.46 8.29 -13.23
C ALA A 80 -15.82 6.90 -13.10
N ASP A 81 -15.20 6.43 -14.20
CA ASP A 81 -14.41 5.20 -14.20
C ASP A 81 -13.31 5.28 -13.15
N PRO A 82 -13.16 4.29 -12.26
CA PRO A 82 -12.19 4.33 -11.18
C PRO A 82 -10.73 4.37 -11.65
N VAL A 83 -10.45 3.84 -12.85
CA VAL A 83 -9.14 3.89 -13.50
C VAL A 83 -9.34 4.32 -14.94
N LEU A 84 -8.68 5.41 -15.33
CA LEU A 84 -8.61 5.81 -16.73
C LEU A 84 -7.48 5.04 -17.41
N ILE A 85 -7.74 4.61 -18.64
CA ILE A 85 -6.81 3.85 -19.46
C ILE A 85 -6.60 4.63 -20.74
N ASP A 86 -5.37 4.99 -21.01
CA ASP A 86 -4.96 5.63 -22.26
C ASP A 86 -3.73 4.93 -22.83
N ARG A 87 -3.56 4.96 -24.15
CA ARG A 87 -2.43 4.33 -24.81
C ARG A 87 -1.77 5.27 -25.80
N ASP A 88 -0.47 5.49 -25.59
CA ASP A 88 0.38 6.21 -26.52
C ASP A 88 1.48 5.28 -27.05
N GLY A 89 1.34 4.88 -28.31
CA GLY A 89 2.27 3.93 -28.94
C GLY A 89 2.31 2.58 -28.23
N ASP A 90 3.45 2.26 -27.65
CA ASP A 90 3.70 1.04 -26.87
C ASP A 90 3.56 1.25 -25.35
N THR A 91 3.18 2.43 -24.93
CA THR A 91 3.03 2.80 -23.51
C THR A 91 1.56 2.84 -23.11
N LEU A 92 1.21 2.10 -22.06
CA LEU A 92 -0.11 2.12 -21.42
C LEU A 92 -0.08 3.02 -20.20
N HIS A 93 -0.89 4.08 -20.21
CA HIS A 93 -1.09 4.99 -19.10
C HIS A 93 -2.32 4.60 -18.29
N LEU A 94 -2.13 4.33 -17.02
CA LEU A 94 -3.17 4.01 -16.06
C LEU A 94 -3.25 5.13 -15.02
N THR A 95 -4.44 5.75 -14.85
CA THR A 95 -4.61 6.82 -13.88
C THR A 95 -5.70 6.43 -12.88
N LEU A 96 -5.35 6.33 -11.59
CA LEU A 96 -6.33 6.20 -10.52
C LEU A 96 -7.24 7.43 -10.52
N ASN A 97 -8.56 7.25 -10.64
CA ASN A 97 -9.49 8.34 -10.93
C ASN A 97 -10.67 8.41 -9.96
N ARG A 98 -10.36 8.52 -8.68
CA ARG A 98 -11.31 8.82 -7.60
C ARG A 98 -10.80 9.97 -6.73
N PRO A 99 -10.51 11.15 -7.32
CA PRO A 99 -9.89 12.27 -6.60
C PRO A 99 -10.74 12.77 -5.43
N GLU A 100 -12.08 12.67 -5.49
CA GLU A 100 -13.02 13.00 -4.44
C GLU A 100 -12.82 12.17 -3.16
N ARG A 101 -12.23 10.98 -3.30
CA ARG A 101 -11.83 10.10 -2.19
C ARG A 101 -10.32 9.95 -2.08
N ARG A 102 -9.54 10.86 -2.68
CA ARG A 102 -8.08 10.77 -2.74
C ARG A 102 -7.59 9.39 -3.21
N ASN A 103 -8.27 8.83 -4.20
CA ASN A 103 -8.01 7.52 -4.78
C ASN A 103 -7.95 6.38 -3.74
N ALA A 104 -8.85 6.40 -2.74
CA ALA A 104 -8.93 5.34 -1.74
C ALA A 104 -9.10 3.96 -2.41
N TYR A 105 -8.26 3.01 -2.00
CA TYR A 105 -8.14 1.67 -2.58
C TYR A 105 -9.23 0.75 -2.01
N GLY A 106 -10.45 0.94 -2.51
CA GLY A 106 -11.60 0.08 -2.26
C GLY A 106 -11.82 -0.92 -3.38
N THR A 107 -12.90 -1.70 -3.29
CA THR A 107 -13.24 -2.77 -4.24
C THR A 107 -13.30 -2.27 -5.67
N ALA A 108 -14.01 -1.17 -5.94
CA ALA A 108 -14.17 -0.66 -7.31
C ALA A 108 -12.84 -0.22 -7.94
N LEU A 109 -11.99 0.50 -7.20
CA LEU A 109 -10.68 0.94 -7.70
C LEU A 109 -9.73 -0.25 -7.88
N ARG A 110 -9.70 -1.16 -6.91
CA ARG A 110 -8.89 -2.38 -6.98
C ARG A 110 -9.23 -3.21 -8.20
N ASP A 111 -10.51 -3.51 -8.40
CA ASP A 111 -10.96 -4.39 -9.47
C ASP A 111 -10.70 -3.76 -10.84
N ALA A 112 -10.98 -2.46 -11.01
CA ALA A 112 -10.65 -1.73 -12.23
C ALA A 112 -9.14 -1.70 -12.52
N LEU A 113 -8.30 -1.49 -11.50
CA LEU A 113 -6.84 -1.53 -11.66
C LEU A 113 -6.35 -2.93 -12.04
N VAL A 114 -6.89 -3.98 -11.44
CA VAL A 114 -6.57 -5.36 -11.76
C VAL A 114 -6.93 -5.69 -13.22
N GLU A 115 -8.10 -5.30 -13.68
CA GLU A 115 -8.49 -5.48 -15.10
C GLU A 115 -7.56 -4.71 -16.05
N ALA A 116 -7.23 -3.45 -15.72
CA ALA A 116 -6.31 -2.65 -16.52
C ALA A 116 -4.90 -3.27 -16.59
N LEU A 117 -4.39 -3.81 -15.48
CA LEU A 117 -3.06 -4.46 -15.42
C LEU A 117 -3.01 -5.83 -16.15
N ARG A 118 -4.15 -6.41 -16.49
CA ARG A 118 -4.18 -7.61 -17.34
C ARG A 118 -3.90 -7.30 -18.80
N LEU A 119 -4.21 -6.10 -19.28
CA LEU A 119 -4.00 -5.70 -20.67
C LEU A 119 -2.54 -5.92 -21.12
N PRO A 120 -1.51 -5.38 -20.42
CA PRO A 120 -0.13 -5.58 -20.83
C PRO A 120 0.38 -7.02 -20.66
N LEU A 121 -0.34 -7.89 -19.96
CA LEU A 121 -0.04 -9.32 -19.87
C LEU A 121 -0.63 -10.13 -21.03
N LEU A 122 -1.61 -9.58 -21.72
CA LEU A 122 -2.33 -10.20 -22.86
C LEU A 122 -1.92 -9.59 -24.20
N ASP A 123 -1.35 -8.39 -24.21
CA ASP A 123 -0.93 -7.66 -25.41
C ASP A 123 0.58 -7.36 -25.34
N ASP A 124 1.37 -8.14 -26.03
CA ASP A 124 2.84 -8.02 -26.08
C ASP A 124 3.31 -6.73 -26.78
N THR A 125 2.42 -6.00 -27.47
CA THR A 125 2.74 -4.69 -28.05
C THR A 125 2.76 -3.57 -27.03
N VAL A 126 2.33 -3.81 -25.78
CA VAL A 126 2.48 -2.88 -24.65
C VAL A 126 3.84 -3.13 -24.01
N ALA A 127 4.83 -2.30 -24.33
CA ALA A 127 6.18 -2.43 -23.77
C ALA A 127 6.35 -1.74 -22.41
N ARG A 128 5.55 -0.70 -22.12
CA ARG A 128 5.65 0.11 -20.89
C ARG A 128 4.28 0.32 -20.27
N VAL A 129 4.27 0.40 -18.92
CA VAL A 129 3.10 0.78 -18.12
C VAL A 129 3.49 1.96 -17.25
N VAL A 130 2.72 3.03 -17.29
CA VAL A 130 2.86 4.20 -16.41
C VAL A 130 1.62 4.30 -15.54
N LEU A 131 1.78 4.18 -14.23
CA LEU A 131 0.69 4.30 -13.27
C LEU A 131 0.80 5.63 -12.53
N ALA A 132 -0.28 6.42 -12.55
CA ALA A 132 -0.40 7.71 -11.89
C ALA A 132 -1.73 7.82 -11.12
N GLY A 133 -1.95 8.93 -10.43
CA GLY A 133 -3.20 9.22 -9.74
C GLY A 133 -3.72 10.62 -10.12
N ALA A 134 -5.04 10.78 -10.23
CA ALA A 134 -5.68 12.06 -10.42
C ALA A 134 -5.90 12.78 -9.07
N GLY A 135 -5.97 14.11 -9.11
CA GLY A 135 -6.28 14.94 -7.94
C GLY A 135 -5.10 15.19 -7.00
N PRO A 136 -5.35 15.48 -5.71
CA PRO A 136 -4.33 16.01 -4.79
C PRO A 136 -3.42 14.93 -4.18
N SER A 137 -3.72 13.65 -4.40
CA SER A 137 -2.98 12.53 -3.81
C SER A 137 -2.97 11.36 -4.78
N PHE A 138 -1.85 10.65 -4.85
CA PHE A 138 -1.80 9.41 -5.61
C PHE A 138 -2.80 8.37 -5.08
N CYS A 139 -2.74 8.06 -3.77
CA CYS A 139 -3.71 7.18 -3.12
C CYS A 139 -3.61 7.30 -1.59
N ALA A 140 -4.73 7.57 -0.93
CA ALA A 140 -4.80 7.74 0.52
C ALA A 140 -4.93 6.42 1.32
N GLY A 141 -4.69 5.27 0.66
CA GLY A 141 -4.75 3.94 1.29
C GLY A 141 -6.06 3.23 1.10
N GLY A 142 -6.27 2.17 1.87
CA GLY A 142 -7.51 1.40 1.83
C GLY A 142 -8.74 2.24 2.05
N ASP A 143 -9.84 1.93 1.36
CA ASP A 143 -11.12 2.58 1.60
C ASP A 143 -11.66 2.17 2.96
N LEU A 144 -11.49 3.04 3.96
CA LEU A 144 -11.83 2.73 5.34
C LEU A 144 -13.33 2.47 5.56
N ASP A 145 -14.20 2.85 4.61
CA ASP A 145 -15.63 2.60 4.71
C ASP A 145 -15.98 1.16 4.28
N GLU A 146 -15.05 0.45 3.64
CA GLU A 146 -15.19 -0.97 3.31
C GLU A 146 -14.61 -1.90 4.41
N PHE A 147 -13.86 -1.35 5.39
CA PHE A 147 -13.25 -2.15 6.44
C PHE A 147 -14.31 -2.76 7.37
N GLY A 148 -14.18 -4.06 7.63
CA GLY A 148 -15.12 -4.83 8.45
C GLY A 148 -16.40 -5.28 7.72
N HIS A 149 -16.50 -5.08 6.40
CA HIS A 149 -17.68 -5.46 5.61
C HIS A 149 -17.52 -6.79 4.86
N THR A 150 -16.41 -7.49 4.99
CA THR A 150 -16.28 -8.86 4.44
C THR A 150 -17.11 -9.85 5.26
N PRO A 151 -17.74 -10.84 4.62
CA PRO A 151 -18.56 -11.84 5.34
C PRO A 151 -17.79 -12.59 6.41
N ASP A 152 -16.53 -12.94 6.12
CA ASP A 152 -15.62 -13.64 7.01
C ASP A 152 -14.16 -13.43 6.59
N THR A 153 -13.23 -13.81 7.46
CA THR A 153 -11.79 -13.61 7.23
C THR A 153 -11.21 -14.54 6.17
N ALA A 154 -11.80 -15.72 5.93
CA ALA A 154 -11.37 -16.64 4.89
C ALA A 154 -11.73 -16.09 3.50
N THR A 155 -12.96 -15.59 3.34
CA THR A 155 -13.38 -14.88 2.12
C THR A 155 -12.49 -13.66 1.85
N ALA A 156 -12.18 -12.88 2.90
CA ALA A 156 -11.27 -11.75 2.79
C ALA A 156 -9.87 -12.17 2.29
N HIS A 157 -9.34 -13.30 2.78
CA HIS A 157 -8.07 -13.87 2.30
C HIS A 157 -8.13 -14.22 0.81
N LEU A 158 -9.18 -14.90 0.36
CA LEU A 158 -9.34 -15.25 -1.05
C LEU A 158 -9.43 -14.02 -1.96
N ILE A 159 -10.13 -12.98 -1.53
CA ILE A 159 -10.23 -11.71 -2.27
C ILE A 159 -8.84 -11.08 -2.43
N ARG A 160 -8.06 -10.96 -1.36
CA ARG A 160 -6.71 -10.36 -1.40
C ARG A 160 -5.75 -11.15 -2.28
N THR A 161 -5.75 -12.47 -2.17
CA THR A 161 -4.80 -13.32 -2.89
C THR A 161 -5.14 -13.48 -4.38
N ARG A 162 -6.41 -13.41 -4.76
CA ARG A 162 -6.85 -13.54 -6.16
C ARG A 162 -7.05 -12.21 -6.87
N GLY A 163 -7.46 -11.17 -6.15
CA GLY A 163 -7.84 -9.86 -6.71
C GLY A 163 -6.87 -8.73 -6.38
N GLY A 164 -5.69 -9.00 -5.83
CA GLY A 164 -4.72 -7.96 -5.48
C GLY A 164 -3.87 -7.49 -6.66
N ALA A 165 -3.74 -6.16 -6.84
CA ALA A 165 -2.92 -5.57 -7.91
C ALA A 165 -1.41 -5.85 -7.73
N GLY A 166 -0.92 -6.05 -6.51
CA GLY A 166 0.48 -6.28 -6.22
C GLY A 166 1.09 -7.47 -6.98
N ARG A 167 0.36 -8.58 -7.12
CA ARG A 167 0.82 -9.73 -7.92
C ARG A 167 0.99 -9.40 -9.41
N LEU A 168 0.12 -8.57 -9.96
CA LEU A 168 0.19 -8.20 -11.38
C LEU A 168 1.33 -7.22 -11.63
N ILE A 169 1.48 -6.20 -10.77
CA ILE A 169 2.59 -5.26 -10.87
C ILE A 169 3.94 -5.98 -10.69
N SER A 170 4.04 -6.93 -9.77
CA SER A 170 5.29 -7.70 -9.62
C SER A 170 5.67 -8.51 -10.87
N ARG A 171 4.68 -8.99 -11.64
CA ARG A 171 4.91 -9.67 -12.94
C ARG A 171 5.27 -8.69 -14.06
N LEU A 172 4.86 -7.45 -13.93
CA LEU A 172 5.09 -6.36 -14.87
C LEU A 172 6.23 -5.43 -14.40
N ALA A 173 6.93 -5.78 -13.33
CA ALA A 173 7.84 -4.88 -12.62
C ALA A 173 8.81 -4.18 -13.57
N ASP A 174 9.52 -4.93 -14.42
CA ASP A 174 10.59 -4.42 -15.29
C ASP A 174 10.12 -3.38 -16.32
N ARG A 175 8.83 -3.31 -16.60
CA ARG A 175 8.24 -2.37 -17.54
C ARG A 175 7.23 -1.40 -16.91
N THR A 176 7.14 -1.39 -15.57
CA THR A 176 6.23 -0.51 -14.84
C THR A 176 6.96 0.64 -14.17
N GLU A 177 6.54 1.86 -14.50
CA GLU A 177 6.89 3.09 -13.80
C GLU A 177 5.67 3.60 -13.03
N VAL A 178 5.87 4.03 -11.78
CA VAL A 178 4.80 4.65 -10.98
C VAL A 178 5.19 6.08 -10.64
N ARG A 179 4.25 7.01 -10.86
CA ARG A 179 4.42 8.44 -10.59
C ARG A 179 3.57 8.83 -9.39
N LEU A 180 4.23 9.17 -8.30
CA LEU A 180 3.63 9.44 -7.00
C LEU A 180 3.61 10.94 -6.69
N HIS A 181 2.56 11.40 -6.01
CA HIS A 181 2.45 12.78 -5.53
C HIS A 181 1.52 12.86 -4.32
N GLY A 182 1.66 13.93 -3.54
CA GLY A 182 0.84 14.18 -2.37
C GLY A 182 0.91 13.03 -1.35
N HIS A 183 -0.23 12.51 -0.91
CA HIS A 183 -0.25 11.41 0.05
C HIS A 183 -0.23 10.04 -0.65
N CYS A 184 0.71 9.19 -0.23
CA CYS A 184 0.85 7.78 -0.62
C CYS A 184 0.77 6.92 0.65
N VAL A 185 -0.43 6.49 1.03
CA VAL A 185 -0.69 5.83 2.31
C VAL A 185 -1.11 4.38 2.08
N GLY A 186 -0.63 3.43 2.89
CA GLY A 186 -1.00 2.01 2.80
C GLY A 186 -0.88 1.48 1.38
N ALA A 187 -1.96 0.98 0.79
CA ALA A 187 -1.99 0.50 -0.60
C ALA A 187 -1.40 1.51 -1.60
N GLY A 188 -1.40 2.83 -1.28
CA GLY A 188 -0.82 3.89 -2.10
C GLY A 188 0.70 3.87 -2.18
N ILE A 189 1.38 3.08 -1.36
CA ILE A 189 2.81 2.78 -1.50
C ILE A 189 3.07 1.27 -1.55
N GLU A 190 2.22 0.45 -0.93
CA GLU A 190 2.37 -1.00 -0.94
C GLU A 190 2.38 -1.57 -2.36
N VAL A 191 1.39 -1.16 -3.17
CA VAL A 191 1.21 -1.60 -4.56
C VAL A 191 2.30 -1.01 -5.49
N PRO A 192 2.60 0.30 -5.45
CA PRO A 192 3.71 0.90 -6.19
C PRO A 192 5.08 0.27 -5.92
N ALA A 193 5.34 -0.12 -4.68
CA ALA A 193 6.65 -0.65 -4.28
C ALA A 193 7.06 -1.96 -4.99
N PHE A 194 6.15 -2.63 -5.71
CA PHE A 194 6.45 -3.74 -6.62
C PHE A 194 7.03 -3.31 -7.98
N ALA A 195 6.84 -2.06 -8.39
CA ALA A 195 7.32 -1.58 -9.69
C ALA A 195 8.84 -1.43 -9.70
N HIS A 196 9.45 -1.52 -10.90
CA HIS A 196 10.88 -1.31 -11.07
C HIS A 196 11.27 0.14 -10.80
N ARG A 197 10.49 1.10 -11.30
CA ARG A 197 10.76 2.53 -11.18
C ARG A 197 9.63 3.25 -10.46
N ILE A 198 9.99 4.02 -9.44
CA ILE A 198 9.09 4.88 -8.70
C ILE A 198 9.65 6.30 -8.69
N VAL A 199 8.90 7.21 -9.29
CA VAL A 199 9.19 8.65 -9.31
C VAL A 199 8.19 9.36 -8.41
N ALA A 200 8.65 10.22 -7.52
CA ALA A 200 7.76 10.95 -6.62
C ALA A 200 7.95 12.46 -6.72
N ALA A 201 6.87 13.21 -6.53
CA ALA A 201 6.95 14.66 -6.39
C ALA A 201 7.72 15.03 -5.09
N PRO A 202 8.36 16.22 -5.04
CA PRO A 202 9.19 16.61 -3.90
C PRO A 202 8.46 16.68 -2.55
N ASP A 203 7.15 16.96 -2.58
CA ASP A 203 6.28 17.09 -1.41
C ASP A 203 5.51 15.80 -1.06
N THR A 204 5.86 14.68 -1.71
CA THR A 204 5.19 13.41 -1.46
C THR A 204 5.44 12.89 -0.05
N LEU A 205 4.37 12.45 0.61
CA LEU A 205 4.39 11.86 1.95
C LEU A 205 3.94 10.40 1.90
N PHE A 206 4.79 9.53 2.42
CA PHE A 206 4.53 8.08 2.52
C PHE A 206 4.15 7.71 3.95
N ARG A 207 3.17 6.81 4.11
CA ARG A 207 2.77 6.32 5.43
C ARG A 207 2.20 4.91 5.36
N LEU A 208 2.50 4.10 6.37
CA LEU A 208 1.98 2.74 6.54
C LEU A 208 1.37 2.60 7.95
N PRO A 209 0.12 3.05 8.15
CA PRO A 209 -0.49 3.18 9.47
C PRO A 209 -1.24 1.94 9.96
N GLU A 210 -1.19 0.83 9.25
CA GLU A 210 -2.08 -0.33 9.42
C GLU A 210 -1.97 -0.95 10.82
N VAL A 211 -0.77 -0.94 11.44
CA VAL A 211 -0.56 -1.43 12.81
C VAL A 211 -1.39 -0.61 13.82
N THR A 212 -1.54 0.69 13.59
CA THR A 212 -2.39 1.55 14.44
C THR A 212 -3.89 1.28 14.30
N MET A 213 -4.27 0.42 13.37
CA MET A 213 -5.64 -0.08 13.19
C MET A 213 -5.81 -1.53 13.66
N GLY A 214 -4.78 -2.12 14.28
CA GLY A 214 -4.77 -3.52 14.67
C GLY A 214 -4.55 -4.49 13.50
N LEU A 215 -3.95 -4.02 12.40
CA LEU A 215 -3.68 -4.79 11.18
C LEU A 215 -2.18 -4.72 10.83
N ILE A 216 -1.81 -5.27 9.69
CA ILE A 216 -0.52 -5.05 9.01
C ILE A 216 -0.80 -4.51 7.61
N PRO A 217 0.18 -3.96 6.86
CA PRO A 217 0.01 -3.72 5.43
C PRO A 217 -0.50 -4.97 4.71
N GLY A 218 -1.57 -4.84 3.94
CA GLY A 218 -2.30 -5.99 3.39
C GLY A 218 -2.59 -5.91 1.89
N ALA A 219 -1.99 -4.92 1.20
CA ALA A 219 -2.01 -4.81 -0.26
C ALA A 219 -0.67 -5.23 -0.91
N GLY A 220 0.12 -6.01 -0.20
CA GLY A 220 1.44 -6.48 -0.60
C GLY A 220 2.59 -5.76 0.13
N GLY A 221 2.31 -4.87 1.07
CA GLY A 221 3.30 -3.99 1.68
C GLY A 221 4.33 -4.68 2.56
N THR A 222 3.97 -5.78 3.23
CA THR A 222 4.95 -6.59 3.98
C THR A 222 5.90 -7.38 3.07
N VAL A 223 5.64 -7.36 1.78
CA VAL A 223 6.45 -8.02 0.74
C VAL A 223 7.25 -7.01 -0.07
N SER A 224 6.58 -5.99 -0.62
CA SER A 224 7.18 -5.02 -1.53
C SER A 224 8.11 -4.03 -0.82
N VAL A 225 7.65 -3.44 0.29
CA VAL A 225 8.38 -2.39 1.00
C VAL A 225 9.69 -2.91 1.61
N PRO A 226 9.74 -4.08 2.32
CA PRO A 226 10.99 -4.61 2.83
C PRO A 226 12.02 -4.94 1.75
N ARG A 227 11.58 -5.30 0.54
CA ARG A 227 12.49 -5.56 -0.59
C ARG A 227 13.19 -4.32 -1.11
N ARG A 228 12.57 -3.13 -0.92
CA ARG A 228 13.18 -1.85 -1.29
C ARG A 228 14.07 -1.28 -0.19
N ILE A 229 13.57 -1.22 1.05
CA ILE A 229 14.24 -0.47 2.13
C ILE A 229 14.85 -1.35 3.23
N GLY A 230 14.72 -2.67 3.11
CA GLY A 230 15.13 -3.63 4.13
C GLY A 230 14.07 -3.80 5.24
N ARG A 231 14.01 -4.99 5.80
CA ARG A 231 12.96 -5.39 6.77
C ARG A 231 12.91 -4.51 8.03
N TRP A 232 14.04 -3.99 8.52
CA TRP A 232 14.05 -3.22 9.76
C TRP A 232 13.50 -1.81 9.60
N ARG A 233 13.79 -1.13 8.46
CA ARG A 233 13.18 0.15 8.13
C ARG A 233 11.69 -0.02 7.86
N ALA A 234 11.32 -1.08 7.13
CA ALA A 234 9.91 -1.40 6.89
C ALA A 234 9.15 -1.65 8.20
N LEU A 235 9.69 -2.49 9.10
CA LEU A 235 9.06 -2.76 10.40
C LEU A 235 8.92 -1.49 11.25
N HIS A 236 9.92 -0.61 11.23
CA HIS A 236 9.82 0.68 11.92
C HIS A 236 8.64 1.51 11.39
N LEU A 237 8.50 1.64 10.06
CA LEU A 237 7.38 2.37 9.46
C LEU A 237 6.02 1.73 9.80
N PHE A 238 5.93 0.39 9.77
CA PHE A 238 4.69 -0.32 10.07
C PHE A 238 4.25 -0.13 11.52
N VAL A 239 5.18 -0.26 12.47
CA VAL A 239 4.88 -0.20 13.91
C VAL A 239 4.59 1.23 14.36
N THR A 240 5.39 2.20 13.91
CA THR A 240 5.24 3.60 14.34
C THR A 240 4.18 4.36 13.54
N GLY A 241 3.92 3.94 12.28
CA GLY A 241 3.04 4.66 11.36
C GLY A 241 3.51 6.09 11.07
N VAL A 242 4.79 6.39 11.31
CA VAL A 242 5.37 7.72 11.05
C VAL A 242 5.36 8.03 9.54
N ALA A 243 5.17 9.30 9.22
CA ALA A 243 5.27 9.76 7.83
C ALA A 243 6.74 9.80 7.40
N LEU A 244 6.99 9.38 6.14
CA LEU A 244 8.29 9.44 5.49
C LEU A 244 8.20 10.43 4.33
N GLU A 245 9.04 11.44 4.33
CA GLU A 245 9.13 12.45 3.27
C GLU A 245 9.93 11.95 2.08
N ALA A 246 9.69 12.51 0.88
CA ALA A 246 10.31 12.09 -0.37
C ALA A 246 11.87 12.08 -0.33
N PRO A 247 12.57 13.07 0.25
CA PRO A 247 14.04 13.01 0.35
C PRO A 247 14.54 11.81 1.14
N ARG A 248 13.88 11.49 2.25
CA ARG A 248 14.24 10.32 3.09
C ARG A 248 13.83 9.00 2.43
N ALA A 249 12.70 9.00 1.70
CA ALA A 249 12.25 7.85 0.92
C ALA A 249 13.25 7.50 -0.19
N LEU A 250 13.81 8.50 -0.86
CA LEU A 250 14.89 8.34 -1.84
C LEU A 250 16.17 7.79 -1.19
N GLU A 251 16.62 8.39 -0.07
CA GLU A 251 17.80 7.93 0.68
C GLU A 251 17.66 6.45 1.10
N TRP A 252 16.45 6.02 1.44
CA TRP A 252 16.21 4.64 1.85
C TRP A 252 16.04 3.67 0.68
N GLY A 253 15.80 4.17 -0.53
CA GLY A 253 15.52 3.38 -1.72
C GLY A 253 14.05 2.95 -1.84
N LEU A 254 13.14 3.61 -1.11
CA LEU A 254 11.70 3.37 -1.29
C LEU A 254 11.24 3.88 -2.66
N ILE A 255 11.78 5.01 -3.09
CA ILE A 255 11.60 5.60 -4.41
C ILE A 255 12.95 5.72 -5.13
N ASP A 256 12.93 5.86 -6.43
CA ASP A 256 14.13 5.88 -7.28
C ASP A 256 14.51 7.29 -7.74
N GLU A 257 13.53 8.21 -7.73
CA GLU A 257 13.73 9.60 -8.20
C GLU A 257 12.74 10.56 -7.56
N ILE A 258 13.18 11.81 -7.39
CA ILE A 258 12.30 12.94 -7.08
C ILE A 258 12.25 13.84 -8.31
N ALA A 259 11.05 14.01 -8.90
CA ALA A 259 10.83 14.86 -10.06
C ALA A 259 9.48 15.58 -9.95
N VAL A 260 9.39 16.76 -10.52
CA VAL A 260 8.11 17.48 -10.60
C VAL A 260 7.23 16.79 -11.65
N PRO A 261 5.95 16.49 -11.34
CA PRO A 261 5.05 15.88 -12.31
C PRO A 261 4.91 16.79 -13.55
N GLY A 262 5.26 16.24 -14.73
CA GLY A 262 5.12 16.96 -16.01
C GLY A 262 6.41 17.53 -16.59
N GLU A 263 7.56 17.35 -15.94
CA GLU A 263 8.89 17.57 -16.54
C GLU A 263 9.47 16.30 -17.16
#